data_b3777bb13473125b0029a0edb5494728
#
_entry.id   b3777bb13473125b0029a0edb5494728
#
_cell.length_a   1.000
_cell.length_b   1.000
_cell.length_c   1.000
_cell.angle_alpha   90.00
_cell.angle_beta   90.00
_cell.angle_gamma   90.00
#
_symmetry.space_group_name_H-M   'P 1'
#
loop_
_entity.id
_entity.type
_entity.pdbx_description
1 polymer ?
#
loop_
_entity_poly.entity_id
_entity_poly.type
_entity_poly.pdbx_seq_one_letter_code
_entity_poly.pdbx_strand_id
1 'polypeptide(L)'
;MNFIPSQDPAPALRVSIRVFCRPILIVISFLAAAGQLRAQDTVFLKNGRNASCRVLEFTVDSVKISYLPTPGAAAEERLVPLAELDYVELAPLPGETEALSLAVREGRADPLITFWAKRVPWLGRPRTNGGEIGLTYAELLTRVSTTDRMERALKIYQQIESADWSAERRGRAQAGRLRIMLRQGRTAEVRPLAEALLEKSGDSRVLIELQHVIAEASAAGLTQLEKDHPRWQEENDIIPRHTQLLNEAMDGYLFPHLFHGAEEDLAARGLWAAAQLAEAQKDLPQAAGWCTDLTNLYATTPEAGAAQAWLKKQPAPVLRTPPLVGDEAGDEPAEEASEEEPESAPAKSKIKTKPKSKTKKTAVPEPEAADADE
;
A
#
# COMPACT_ATOMS: atom_id res chain seq x y z
N MET A 1 -19.28 -14.83 66.01
CA MET A 1 -20.19 -15.03 64.85
C MET A 1 -19.70 -14.02 63.77
N ASN A 2 -18.81 -14.47 62.92
CA ASN A 2 -18.23 -13.62 61.83
C ASN A 2 -18.88 -14.03 60.53
N PHE A 3 -19.65 -13.11 59.94
CA PHE A 3 -20.22 -13.27 58.60
C PHE A 3 -19.16 -12.89 57.58
N ILE A 4 -18.80 -13.83 56.69
CA ILE A 4 -18.01 -13.62 55.49
C ILE A 4 -18.99 -13.41 54.35
N PRO A 5 -18.95 -12.28 53.61
CA PRO A 5 -19.77 -12.13 52.40
C PRO A 5 -19.14 -12.91 51.23
N SER A 6 -19.97 -13.73 50.61
CA SER A 6 -19.72 -14.42 49.34
C SER A 6 -19.45 -13.42 48.23
N GLN A 7 -18.29 -13.55 47.59
CA GLN A 7 -17.99 -12.84 46.33
C GLN A 7 -18.52 -13.67 45.17
N ASP A 8 -19.52 -13.14 44.47
CA ASP A 8 -19.97 -13.66 43.18
C ASP A 8 -18.92 -13.38 42.10
N PRO A 9 -18.61 -14.34 41.23
CA PRO A 9 -17.67 -14.11 40.12
C PRO A 9 -18.33 -13.25 39.04
N ALA A 10 -17.65 -12.18 38.66
CA ALA A 10 -18.02 -11.28 37.56
C ALA A 10 -18.18 -12.02 36.22
N PRO A 11 -19.15 -11.63 35.39
CA PRO A 11 -19.39 -12.28 34.12
C PRO A 11 -18.22 -12.02 33.16
N ALA A 12 -17.65 -13.10 32.66
CA ALA A 12 -16.62 -13.07 31.60
C ALA A 12 -17.17 -12.42 30.34
N LEU A 13 -16.65 -11.24 30.01
CA LEU A 13 -16.88 -10.56 28.75
C LEU A 13 -16.25 -11.41 27.63
N ARG A 14 -17.09 -12.18 26.93
CA ARG A 14 -16.70 -12.84 25.69
C ARG A 14 -16.59 -11.76 24.60
N VAL A 15 -15.39 -11.24 24.40
CA VAL A 15 -15.06 -10.43 23.21
C VAL A 15 -15.07 -11.36 22.01
N SER A 16 -16.15 -11.29 21.24
CA SER A 16 -16.24 -11.93 19.92
C SER A 16 -15.37 -11.14 18.94
N ILE A 17 -14.15 -11.58 18.77
CA ILE A 17 -13.28 -11.08 17.69
C ILE A 17 -13.83 -11.61 16.38
N ARG A 18 -14.69 -10.82 15.73
CA ARG A 18 -15.01 -11.02 14.31
C ARG A 18 -13.86 -10.46 13.49
N VAL A 19 -12.86 -11.29 13.25
CA VAL A 19 -11.83 -11.05 12.23
C VAL A 19 -12.51 -11.18 10.87
N PHE A 20 -12.85 -10.05 10.26
CA PHE A 20 -13.19 -9.96 8.84
C PHE A 20 -11.87 -9.90 8.06
N CYS A 21 -11.11 -10.98 8.06
CA CYS A 21 -10.23 -11.25 6.94
C CYS A 21 -11.13 -11.64 5.77
N ARG A 22 -11.12 -10.85 4.68
CA ARG A 22 -11.64 -11.25 3.37
C ARG A 22 -11.13 -12.66 3.09
N PRO A 23 -11.94 -13.55 2.55
CA PRO A 23 -11.80 -14.98 2.75
C PRO A 23 -10.70 -15.59 1.90
N ILE A 24 -9.49 -15.63 2.44
CA ILE A 24 -8.48 -16.63 2.03
C ILE A 24 -8.59 -17.87 2.95
N LEU A 25 -9.55 -17.88 3.88
CA LEU A 25 -9.67 -18.94 4.91
C LEU A 25 -11.11 -19.43 5.06
N ILE A 26 -11.72 -19.90 3.99
CA ILE A 26 -12.85 -20.80 4.08
C ILE A 26 -12.63 -21.90 3.03
N VAL A 27 -11.96 -22.96 3.41
CA VAL A 27 -12.29 -24.36 3.21
C VAL A 27 -11.27 -25.19 3.99
N ILE A 28 -11.32 -25.14 5.31
CA ILE A 28 -10.76 -26.22 6.13
C ILE A 28 -11.88 -26.67 7.07
N SER A 29 -12.75 -27.48 6.56
CA SER A 29 -13.54 -28.44 7.33
C SER A 29 -14.25 -29.32 6.31
N PHE A 30 -13.76 -30.45 6.10
CA PHE A 30 -14.34 -31.75 5.76
C PHE A 30 -13.39 -32.54 4.86
N LEU A 31 -12.86 -33.54 5.41
CA LEU A 31 -12.50 -34.90 4.99
C LEU A 31 -11.11 -35.30 5.46
N ALA A 32 -11.08 -35.92 6.63
CA ALA A 32 -10.09 -36.94 6.94
C ALA A 32 -10.37 -38.17 6.06
N ALA A 33 -10.02 -38.11 4.80
CA ALA A 33 -9.83 -39.26 3.90
C ALA A 33 -8.44 -39.12 3.33
N ALA A 34 -7.57 -40.07 3.64
CA ALA A 34 -6.17 -40.17 3.31
C ALA A 34 -5.91 -40.13 1.78
N GLY A 35 -5.92 -38.94 1.23
CA GLY A 35 -5.31 -38.58 -0.04
C GLY A 35 -4.62 -37.25 0.24
N GLN A 36 -3.31 -37.17 0.06
CA GLN A 36 -2.58 -35.93 0.12
C GLN A 36 -3.30 -34.92 -0.75
N LEU A 37 -4.12 -34.03 -0.16
CA LEU A 37 -4.59 -32.81 -0.80
C LEU A 37 -3.34 -31.98 -1.09
N ARG A 38 -2.67 -32.30 -2.21
CA ARG A 38 -1.66 -31.41 -2.76
C ARG A 38 -2.39 -30.11 -3.09
N ALA A 39 -1.92 -29.01 -2.55
CA ALA A 39 -2.37 -27.71 -2.96
C ALA A 39 -2.42 -27.68 -4.50
N GLN A 40 -3.55 -27.26 -5.05
CA GLN A 40 -3.79 -27.22 -6.49
C GLN A 40 -3.83 -25.78 -6.95
N ASP A 41 -3.21 -25.51 -8.09
CA ASP A 41 -3.34 -24.21 -8.73
C ASP A 41 -4.82 -23.96 -9.09
N THR A 42 -5.22 -22.69 -9.14
CA THR A 42 -6.58 -22.31 -9.56
C THR A 42 -6.50 -21.48 -10.83
N VAL A 43 -7.21 -21.93 -11.85
CA VAL A 43 -7.37 -21.20 -13.11
C VAL A 43 -8.71 -20.49 -13.10
N PHE A 44 -8.70 -19.18 -13.28
CA PHE A 44 -9.88 -18.32 -13.42
C PHE A 44 -10.08 -18.00 -14.89
N LEU A 45 -11.31 -18.16 -15.37
CA LEU A 45 -11.69 -17.86 -16.76
C LEU A 45 -12.49 -16.53 -16.79
N LYS A 46 -12.38 -15.81 -17.91
CA LYS A 46 -13.12 -14.54 -18.12
C LYS A 46 -14.64 -14.65 -18.03
N ASN A 47 -15.18 -15.86 -18.19
CA ASN A 47 -16.61 -16.11 -17.99
C ASN A 47 -17.03 -16.30 -16.53
N GLY A 48 -16.14 -16.01 -15.57
CA GLY A 48 -16.36 -16.13 -14.14
C GLY A 48 -16.24 -17.56 -13.58
N ARG A 49 -15.96 -18.57 -14.40
CA ARG A 49 -15.72 -19.93 -13.93
C ARG A 49 -14.27 -20.08 -13.44
N ASN A 50 -14.09 -20.95 -12.45
CA ASN A 50 -12.77 -21.36 -12.00
C ASN A 50 -12.65 -22.88 -11.96
N ALA A 51 -11.42 -23.37 -11.99
CA ALA A 51 -11.12 -24.79 -11.87
C ALA A 51 -9.84 -24.97 -11.03
N SER A 52 -9.94 -25.83 -10.02
CA SER A 52 -8.75 -26.33 -9.31
C SER A 52 -8.06 -27.35 -10.19
N CYS A 53 -6.78 -27.14 -10.47
CA CYS A 53 -6.01 -27.92 -11.41
C CYS A 53 -4.52 -27.92 -11.04
N ARG A 54 -3.73 -28.62 -11.81
CA ARG A 54 -2.28 -28.48 -11.84
C ARG A 54 -1.89 -27.86 -13.16
N VAL A 55 -1.23 -26.73 -13.14
CA VAL A 55 -0.65 -26.12 -14.34
C VAL A 55 0.56 -26.95 -14.75
N LEU A 56 0.54 -27.46 -15.99
CA LEU A 56 1.61 -28.29 -16.55
C LEU A 56 2.59 -27.44 -17.35
N GLU A 57 2.04 -26.62 -18.27
CA GLU A 57 2.84 -25.88 -19.24
C GLU A 57 2.11 -24.62 -19.70
N PHE A 58 2.88 -23.57 -20.02
CA PHE A 58 2.43 -22.41 -20.76
C PHE A 58 3.02 -22.44 -22.16
N THR A 59 2.15 -22.38 -23.15
CA THR A 59 2.53 -22.17 -24.56
C THR A 59 2.34 -20.70 -24.92
N VAL A 60 2.61 -20.31 -26.16
CA VAL A 60 2.40 -18.94 -26.65
C VAL A 60 0.94 -18.51 -26.54
N ASP A 61 0.00 -19.43 -26.82
CA ASP A 61 -1.43 -19.13 -26.97
C ASP A 61 -2.33 -19.78 -25.91
N SER A 62 -1.80 -20.69 -25.09
CA SER A 62 -2.60 -21.47 -24.15
C SER A 62 -1.85 -21.91 -22.91
N VAL A 63 -2.63 -22.33 -21.90
CA VAL A 63 -2.14 -22.98 -20.68
C VAL A 63 -2.60 -24.41 -20.69
N LYS A 64 -1.67 -25.36 -20.57
CA LYS A 64 -1.97 -26.79 -20.40
C LYS A 64 -2.17 -27.06 -18.91
N ILE A 65 -3.35 -27.56 -18.55
CA ILE A 65 -3.73 -27.92 -17.20
C ILE A 65 -4.09 -29.38 -17.08
N SER A 66 -3.88 -29.95 -15.89
CA SER A 66 -4.40 -31.24 -15.49
C SER A 66 -5.41 -31.04 -14.36
N TYR A 67 -6.63 -31.49 -14.54
CA TYR A 67 -7.72 -31.31 -13.57
C TYR A 67 -8.48 -32.62 -13.35
N LEU A 68 -9.19 -32.71 -12.24
CA LEU A 68 -10.08 -33.83 -11.92
C LEU A 68 -11.52 -33.38 -12.21
N PRO A 69 -12.20 -33.95 -13.24
CA PRO A 69 -13.57 -33.52 -13.59
C PRO A 69 -14.58 -33.84 -12.48
N THR A 70 -14.36 -34.92 -11.75
CA THR A 70 -15.12 -35.28 -10.55
C THR A 70 -14.20 -35.92 -9.50
N PRO A 71 -14.52 -35.87 -8.22
CA PRO A 71 -13.76 -36.58 -7.19
C PRO A 71 -13.65 -38.07 -7.51
N GLY A 72 -12.41 -38.57 -7.59
CA GLY A 72 -12.13 -39.99 -7.92
C GLY A 72 -12.04 -40.32 -9.39
N ALA A 73 -12.28 -39.40 -10.30
CA ALA A 73 -12.04 -39.60 -11.73
C ALA A 73 -10.54 -39.61 -12.06
N ALA A 74 -10.18 -40.11 -13.22
CA ALA A 74 -8.84 -39.93 -13.75
C ALA A 74 -8.58 -38.47 -14.08
N ALA A 75 -7.33 -38.04 -13.90
CA ALA A 75 -6.93 -36.70 -14.27
C ALA A 75 -7.00 -36.51 -15.78
N GLU A 76 -7.65 -35.45 -16.22
CA GLU A 76 -7.75 -35.06 -17.62
C GLU A 76 -6.84 -33.88 -17.92
N GLU A 77 -6.22 -33.89 -19.09
CA GLU A 77 -5.44 -32.75 -19.57
C GLU A 77 -6.29 -31.89 -20.51
N ARG A 78 -6.20 -30.57 -20.33
CA ARG A 78 -6.91 -29.61 -21.18
C ARG A 78 -6.00 -28.43 -21.54
N LEU A 79 -6.14 -27.93 -22.75
CA LEU A 79 -5.57 -26.66 -23.18
C LEU A 79 -6.63 -25.57 -22.96
N VAL A 80 -6.25 -24.54 -22.22
CA VAL A 80 -7.07 -23.33 -21.98
C VAL A 80 -6.44 -22.20 -22.78
N PRO A 81 -7.13 -21.63 -23.79
CA PRO A 81 -6.61 -20.51 -24.55
C PRO A 81 -6.34 -19.31 -23.64
N LEU A 82 -5.22 -18.61 -23.85
CA LEU A 82 -4.91 -17.38 -23.10
C LEU A 82 -5.97 -16.29 -23.30
N ALA A 83 -6.69 -16.33 -24.42
CA ALA A 83 -7.81 -15.44 -24.68
C ALA A 83 -8.99 -15.61 -23.70
N GLU A 84 -9.22 -16.85 -23.23
CA GLU A 84 -10.26 -17.20 -22.26
C GLU A 84 -9.78 -17.09 -20.81
N LEU A 85 -8.48 -17.07 -20.61
CA LEU A 85 -7.86 -17.01 -19.30
C LEU A 85 -7.99 -15.60 -18.73
N ASP A 86 -8.46 -15.52 -17.50
CA ASP A 86 -8.42 -14.29 -16.70
C ASP A 86 -7.16 -14.26 -15.84
N TYR A 87 -6.97 -15.33 -15.04
CA TYR A 87 -5.87 -15.38 -14.08
C TYR A 87 -5.52 -16.82 -13.68
N VAL A 88 -4.26 -17.02 -13.27
CA VAL A 88 -3.78 -18.28 -12.67
C VAL A 88 -3.21 -17.98 -11.29
N GLU A 89 -3.84 -18.53 -10.28
CA GLU A 89 -3.32 -18.51 -8.92
C GLU A 89 -2.48 -19.76 -8.67
N LEU A 90 -1.19 -19.57 -8.48
CA LEU A 90 -0.27 -20.65 -8.16
C LEU A 90 -0.48 -21.10 -6.72
N ALA A 91 -0.71 -22.36 -6.53
CA ALA A 91 -0.90 -22.97 -5.22
C ALA A 91 0.34 -22.80 -4.33
N PRO A 92 0.17 -22.70 -2.99
CA PRO A 92 1.29 -22.75 -2.07
C PRO A 92 2.08 -24.05 -2.23
N LEU A 93 3.40 -23.94 -2.24
CA LEU A 93 4.28 -25.11 -2.22
C LEU A 93 4.22 -25.79 -0.84
N PRO A 94 4.51 -27.09 -0.74
CA PRO A 94 4.54 -27.79 0.54
C PRO A 94 5.45 -27.07 1.56
N GLY A 95 4.88 -26.69 2.72
CA GLY A 95 5.56 -25.94 3.77
C GLY A 95 5.64 -24.40 3.56
N GLU A 96 5.20 -23.87 2.41
CA GLU A 96 5.26 -22.43 2.12
C GLU A 96 4.30 -21.64 3.02
N THR A 97 3.08 -22.13 3.24
CA THR A 97 2.09 -21.48 4.13
C THR A 97 2.59 -21.38 5.57
N GLU A 98 3.26 -22.42 6.05
CA GLU A 98 3.88 -22.41 7.37
C GLU A 98 5.04 -21.41 7.44
N ALA A 99 5.91 -21.40 6.44
CA ALA A 99 7.01 -20.44 6.35
C ALA A 99 6.51 -18.98 6.30
N LEU A 100 5.45 -18.69 5.54
CA LEU A 100 4.80 -17.39 5.51
C LEU A 100 4.24 -17.00 6.90
N SER A 101 3.56 -17.93 7.57
CA SER A 101 3.04 -17.71 8.92
C SER A 101 4.15 -17.38 9.91
N LEU A 102 5.27 -18.09 9.87
CA LEU A 102 6.45 -17.83 10.71
C LEU A 102 7.10 -16.48 10.37
N ALA A 103 7.20 -16.14 9.09
CA ALA A 103 7.74 -14.86 8.65
C ALA A 103 6.89 -13.68 9.15
N VAL A 104 5.57 -13.80 9.08
CA VAL A 104 4.64 -12.74 9.54
C VAL A 104 4.65 -12.60 11.06
N ARG A 105 4.60 -13.71 11.82
CA ARG A 105 4.46 -13.68 13.28
C ARG A 105 5.78 -13.49 14.01
N GLU A 106 6.85 -14.07 13.50
CA GLU A 106 8.13 -14.19 14.21
C GLU A 106 9.29 -13.49 13.46
N GLY A 107 9.03 -12.91 12.28
CA GLY A 107 10.05 -12.31 11.43
C GLY A 107 11.03 -13.33 10.83
N ARG A 108 10.70 -14.62 10.84
CA ARG A 108 11.55 -15.73 10.33
C ARG A 108 11.34 -15.92 8.83
N ALA A 109 11.79 -14.96 8.01
CA ALA A 109 11.55 -14.92 6.57
C ALA A 109 12.58 -15.68 5.71
N ASP A 110 13.69 -16.16 6.29
CA ASP A 110 14.77 -16.81 5.53
C ASP A 110 14.34 -18.05 4.72
N PRO A 111 13.41 -18.91 5.20
CA PRO A 111 12.93 -20.05 4.41
C PRO A 111 12.24 -19.65 3.09
N LEU A 112 11.69 -18.42 3.00
CA LEU A 112 10.99 -17.93 1.81
C LEU A 112 11.90 -17.87 0.57
N ILE A 113 13.21 -17.68 0.76
CA ILE A 113 14.19 -17.68 -0.34
C ILE A 113 14.18 -19.00 -1.11
N THR A 114 14.05 -20.12 -0.42
CA THR A 114 14.00 -21.45 -1.05
C THR A 114 12.73 -21.63 -1.88
N PHE A 115 11.61 -21.10 -1.40
CA PHE A 115 10.35 -21.13 -2.16
C PHE A 115 10.43 -20.17 -3.35
N TRP A 116 11.03 -18.99 -3.17
CA TRP A 116 11.22 -18.03 -4.25
C TRP A 116 11.98 -18.61 -5.43
N ALA A 117 13.06 -19.32 -5.20
CA ALA A 117 13.84 -19.96 -6.26
C ALA A 117 12.99 -20.86 -7.17
N LYS A 118 11.92 -21.48 -6.62
CA LYS A 118 10.96 -22.31 -7.37
C LYS A 118 9.88 -21.49 -8.08
N ARG A 119 9.69 -20.21 -7.68
CA ARG A 119 8.69 -19.30 -8.24
C ARG A 119 9.24 -18.44 -9.38
N VAL A 120 10.53 -18.15 -9.40
CA VAL A 120 11.18 -17.31 -10.43
C VAL A 120 10.81 -17.69 -11.87
N PRO A 121 10.72 -18.99 -12.26
CA PRO A 121 10.33 -19.36 -13.63
C PRO A 121 8.92 -18.92 -14.05
N TRP A 122 8.09 -18.54 -13.08
CA TRP A 122 6.71 -18.10 -13.32
C TRP A 122 6.57 -16.60 -13.59
N LEU A 123 7.62 -15.79 -13.36
CA LEU A 123 7.56 -14.34 -13.53
C LEU A 123 7.19 -13.90 -14.94
N GLY A 124 7.78 -14.52 -15.95
CA GLY A 124 7.50 -14.21 -17.36
C GLY A 124 6.20 -14.83 -17.89
N ARG A 125 5.46 -15.61 -17.06
CA ARG A 125 4.23 -16.24 -17.49
C ARG A 125 3.06 -15.29 -17.36
N PRO A 126 2.32 -14.99 -18.44
CA PRO A 126 1.24 -14.01 -18.41
C PRO A 126 0.11 -14.48 -17.47
N ARG A 127 -0.53 -13.52 -16.81
CA ARG A 127 -1.69 -13.71 -15.93
C ARG A 127 -1.45 -14.62 -14.72
N THR A 128 -0.21 -14.78 -14.25
CA THR A 128 0.11 -15.53 -13.03
C THR A 128 0.39 -14.59 -11.87
N ASN A 129 0.26 -15.09 -10.62
CA ASN A 129 0.60 -14.36 -9.40
C ASN A 129 2.07 -14.51 -8.97
N GLY A 130 2.95 -15.03 -9.81
CA GLY A 130 4.35 -15.30 -9.44
C GLY A 130 5.06 -14.06 -8.87
N GLY A 131 4.92 -12.90 -9.52
CA GLY A 131 5.51 -11.66 -9.04
C GLY A 131 4.89 -11.13 -7.74
N GLU A 132 3.59 -11.29 -7.54
CA GLU A 132 2.92 -10.90 -6.29
C GLU A 132 3.46 -11.68 -5.08
N ILE A 133 3.66 -12.99 -5.27
CA ILE A 133 4.32 -13.82 -4.25
C ILE A 133 5.72 -13.29 -3.93
N GLY A 134 6.49 -12.92 -4.96
CA GLY A 134 7.84 -12.36 -4.80
C GLY A 134 7.85 -11.02 -4.08
N LEU A 135 6.93 -10.12 -4.42
CA LEU A 135 6.76 -8.83 -3.71
C LEU A 135 6.51 -9.05 -2.22
N THR A 136 5.58 -9.97 -1.88
CA THR A 136 5.31 -10.36 -0.49
C THR A 136 6.55 -10.90 0.22
N TYR A 137 7.34 -11.75 -0.44
CA TYR A 137 8.56 -12.30 0.16
C TYR A 137 9.63 -11.24 0.40
N ALA A 138 9.85 -10.36 -0.58
CA ALA A 138 10.80 -9.27 -0.45
C ALA A 138 10.42 -8.32 0.69
N GLU A 139 9.13 -7.99 0.82
CA GLU A 139 8.62 -7.17 1.91
C GLU A 139 8.83 -7.82 3.28
N LEU A 140 8.50 -9.12 3.43
CA LEU A 140 8.72 -9.85 4.68
C LEU A 140 10.21 -9.94 5.06
N LEU A 141 11.11 -10.08 4.09
CA LEU A 141 12.55 -10.04 4.32
C LEU A 141 13.03 -8.68 4.83
N THR A 142 12.41 -7.59 4.38
CA THR A 142 12.81 -6.23 4.80
C THR A 142 12.29 -5.82 6.17
N ARG A 143 11.34 -6.54 6.77
CA ARG A 143 10.84 -6.24 8.13
C ARG A 143 11.93 -6.31 9.20
N VAL A 144 12.91 -7.20 9.02
CA VAL A 144 14.08 -7.27 9.88
C VAL A 144 15.29 -6.78 9.10
N SER A 145 15.78 -5.60 9.43
CA SER A 145 16.81 -4.87 8.68
C SER A 145 18.23 -5.45 8.92
N THR A 146 18.49 -6.69 8.48
CA THR A 146 19.86 -7.20 8.38
C THR A 146 20.37 -7.03 6.95
N THR A 147 21.68 -6.76 6.80
CA THR A 147 22.30 -6.55 5.47
C THR A 147 22.01 -7.72 4.53
N ASP A 148 22.19 -8.96 4.98
CA ASP A 148 21.95 -10.17 4.19
C ASP A 148 20.49 -10.26 3.69
N ARG A 149 19.51 -9.97 4.56
CA ARG A 149 18.09 -9.99 4.17
C ARG A 149 17.74 -8.88 3.20
N MET A 150 18.29 -7.68 3.39
CA MET A 150 18.12 -6.58 2.45
C MET A 150 18.70 -6.90 1.07
N GLU A 151 19.87 -7.52 1.01
CA GLU A 151 20.46 -7.96 -0.26
C GLU A 151 19.60 -9.02 -0.97
N ARG A 152 19.06 -9.98 -0.22
CA ARG A 152 18.15 -11.00 -0.76
C ARG A 152 16.85 -10.39 -1.28
N ALA A 153 16.25 -9.48 -0.53
CA ALA A 153 15.06 -8.76 -0.96
C ALA A 153 15.34 -7.92 -2.21
N LEU A 154 16.48 -7.22 -2.26
CA LEU A 154 16.92 -6.47 -3.42
C LEU A 154 17.01 -7.35 -4.67
N LYS A 155 17.57 -8.56 -4.54
CA LYS A 155 17.66 -9.53 -5.63
C LYS A 155 16.28 -9.99 -6.12
N ILE A 156 15.32 -10.20 -5.20
CA ILE A 156 13.94 -10.55 -5.57
C ILE A 156 13.31 -9.40 -6.36
N TYR A 157 13.41 -8.16 -5.86
CA TYR A 157 12.88 -6.99 -6.58
C TYR A 157 13.49 -6.85 -7.98
N GLN A 158 14.80 -6.99 -8.13
CA GLN A 158 15.48 -6.93 -9.43
C GLN A 158 14.98 -8.02 -10.39
N GLN A 159 14.72 -9.23 -9.91
CA GLN A 159 14.17 -10.31 -10.73
C GLN A 159 12.74 -9.99 -11.20
N ILE A 160 11.89 -9.44 -10.32
CA ILE A 160 10.54 -9.03 -10.69
C ILE A 160 10.60 -7.87 -11.69
N GLU A 161 11.41 -6.85 -11.42
CA GLU A 161 11.61 -5.70 -12.31
C GLU A 161 12.00 -6.12 -13.73
N SER A 162 12.86 -7.12 -13.85
CA SER A 162 13.39 -7.58 -15.15
C SER A 162 12.48 -8.57 -15.87
N ALA A 163 11.71 -9.39 -15.17
CA ALA A 163 11.07 -10.57 -15.76
C ALA A 163 9.56 -10.66 -15.57
N ASP A 164 8.94 -9.88 -14.64
CA ASP A 164 7.49 -10.01 -14.44
C ASP A 164 6.71 -9.48 -15.64
N TRP A 165 5.65 -10.18 -16.01
CA TRP A 165 4.76 -9.79 -17.10
C TRP A 165 3.91 -8.54 -16.78
N SER A 166 3.61 -8.28 -15.50
CA SER A 166 2.81 -7.13 -15.06
C SER A 166 3.66 -5.87 -14.91
N ALA A 167 3.30 -4.82 -15.63
CA ALA A 167 3.94 -3.51 -15.51
C ALA A 167 3.76 -2.91 -14.11
N GLU A 168 2.58 -3.08 -13.49
CA GLU A 168 2.30 -2.67 -12.12
C GLU A 168 3.28 -3.31 -11.14
N ARG A 169 3.42 -4.65 -11.17
CA ARG A 169 4.33 -5.35 -10.26
C ARG A 169 5.79 -5.00 -10.47
N ARG A 170 6.21 -4.76 -11.73
CA ARG A 170 7.55 -4.22 -12.01
C ARG A 170 7.76 -2.84 -11.37
N GLY A 171 6.76 -1.96 -11.45
CA GLY A 171 6.79 -0.64 -10.80
C GLY A 171 6.86 -0.75 -9.27
N ARG A 172 6.07 -1.61 -8.66
CA ARG A 172 6.11 -1.90 -7.21
C ARG A 172 7.47 -2.47 -6.78
N ALA A 173 8.07 -3.32 -7.60
CA ALA A 173 9.42 -3.84 -7.35
C ALA A 173 10.48 -2.72 -7.41
N GLN A 174 10.34 -1.77 -8.34
CA GLN A 174 11.20 -0.58 -8.40
C GLN A 174 11.07 0.26 -7.13
N ALA A 175 9.85 0.54 -6.66
CA ALA A 175 9.63 1.25 -5.40
C ALA A 175 10.24 0.50 -4.20
N GLY A 176 10.06 -0.83 -4.13
CA GLY A 176 10.66 -1.67 -3.10
C GLY A 176 12.20 -1.63 -3.10
N ARG A 177 12.81 -1.64 -4.29
CA ARG A 177 14.26 -1.49 -4.45
C ARG A 177 14.75 -0.13 -3.93
N LEU A 178 14.05 0.95 -4.26
CA LEU A 178 14.39 2.29 -3.78
C LEU A 178 14.32 2.41 -2.25
N ARG A 179 13.33 1.77 -1.60
CA ARG A 179 13.25 1.69 -0.12
C ARG A 179 14.47 0.99 0.49
N ILE A 180 14.95 -0.09 -0.14
CA ILE A 180 16.18 -0.73 0.34
C ILE A 180 17.36 0.23 0.23
N MET A 181 17.50 0.97 -0.88
CA MET A 181 18.54 1.97 -1.05
C MET A 181 18.49 3.07 0.03
N LEU A 182 17.28 3.54 0.40
CA LEU A 182 17.12 4.48 1.53
C LEU A 182 17.65 3.91 2.83
N ARG A 183 17.29 2.66 3.15
CA ARG A 183 17.78 1.98 4.37
C ARG A 183 19.29 1.74 4.36
N GLN A 184 19.92 1.73 3.19
CA GLN A 184 21.37 1.69 3.01
C GLN A 184 22.02 3.09 3.10
N GLY A 185 21.25 4.15 3.36
CA GLY A 185 21.74 5.54 3.48
C GLY A 185 21.97 6.24 2.14
N ARG A 186 21.51 5.68 1.01
CA ARG A 186 21.68 6.24 -0.33
C ARG A 186 20.59 7.27 -0.68
N THR A 187 20.23 8.11 0.27
CA THR A 187 19.10 9.06 0.16
C THR A 187 19.23 10.00 -1.05
N ALA A 188 20.43 10.53 -1.30
CA ALA A 188 20.66 11.46 -2.41
C ALA A 188 20.39 10.86 -3.80
N GLU A 189 20.54 9.53 -3.95
CA GLU A 189 20.31 8.84 -5.22
C GLU A 189 18.84 8.46 -5.40
N VAL A 190 18.14 8.19 -4.30
CA VAL A 190 16.78 7.63 -4.34
C VAL A 190 15.77 8.63 -4.84
N ARG A 191 15.81 9.87 -4.35
CA ARG A 191 14.83 10.89 -4.71
C ARG A 191 14.73 11.15 -6.22
N PRO A 192 15.82 11.47 -6.95
CA PRO A 192 15.73 11.71 -8.38
C PRO A 192 15.30 10.46 -9.18
N LEU A 193 15.63 9.26 -8.70
CA LEU A 193 15.16 8.02 -9.32
C LEU A 193 13.66 7.81 -9.11
N ALA A 194 13.14 8.09 -7.91
CA ALA A 194 11.72 7.97 -7.61
C ALA A 194 10.89 8.98 -8.41
N GLU A 195 11.34 10.25 -8.49
CA GLU A 195 10.71 11.30 -9.29
C GLU A 195 10.65 10.92 -10.78
N ALA A 196 11.76 10.43 -11.34
CA ALA A 196 11.81 9.97 -12.74
C ALA A 196 10.90 8.76 -13.03
N LEU A 197 10.64 7.89 -12.03
CA LEU A 197 9.71 6.78 -12.16
C LEU A 197 8.26 7.27 -12.01
N LEU A 198 8.01 8.23 -11.13
CA LEU A 198 6.71 8.85 -10.90
C LEU A 198 6.16 9.47 -12.19
N GLU A 199 7.00 10.20 -12.93
CA GLU A 199 6.63 10.81 -14.22
C GLU A 199 6.23 9.79 -15.30
N LYS A 200 6.74 8.57 -15.21
CA LYS A 200 6.51 7.51 -16.23
C LYS A 200 5.39 6.55 -15.85
N SER A 201 4.99 6.52 -14.59
CA SER A 201 3.98 5.57 -14.11
C SER A 201 2.57 6.09 -14.38
N GLY A 202 1.72 5.25 -14.97
CA GLY A 202 0.28 5.50 -15.10
C GLY A 202 -0.57 4.70 -14.12
N ASP A 203 0.05 3.87 -13.29
CA ASP A 203 -0.63 3.02 -12.32
C ASP A 203 -0.73 3.71 -10.96
N SER A 204 -1.95 3.84 -10.43
CA SER A 204 -2.20 4.60 -9.19
C SER A 204 -1.50 3.99 -7.97
N ARG A 205 -1.44 2.66 -7.88
CA ARG A 205 -0.78 1.99 -6.75
C ARG A 205 0.73 2.21 -6.78
N VAL A 206 1.34 2.15 -7.98
CA VAL A 206 2.76 2.45 -8.17
C VAL A 206 3.05 3.92 -7.85
N LEU A 207 2.17 4.85 -8.27
CA LEU A 207 2.31 6.27 -7.93
C LEU A 207 2.34 6.50 -6.42
N ILE A 208 1.41 5.89 -5.68
CA ILE A 208 1.37 5.97 -4.22
C ILE A 208 2.64 5.40 -3.59
N GLU A 209 3.09 4.23 -4.05
CA GLU A 209 4.32 3.61 -3.55
C GLU A 209 5.55 4.49 -3.77
N LEU A 210 5.65 5.16 -4.93
CA LEU A 210 6.75 6.09 -5.24
C LEU A 210 6.65 7.39 -4.43
N GLN A 211 5.44 7.94 -4.21
CA GLN A 211 5.23 9.08 -3.33
C GLN A 211 5.69 8.77 -1.89
N HIS A 212 5.38 7.58 -1.38
CA HIS A 212 5.90 7.14 -0.08
C HIS A 212 7.43 7.08 -0.05
N VAL A 213 8.07 6.60 -1.13
CA VAL A 213 9.54 6.58 -1.21
C VAL A 213 10.13 8.00 -1.17
N ILE A 214 9.50 8.95 -1.86
CA ILE A 214 9.93 10.36 -1.84
C ILE A 214 9.75 10.95 -0.43
N ALA A 215 8.62 10.68 0.22
CA ALA A 215 8.37 11.10 1.59
C ALA A 215 9.39 10.52 2.58
N GLU A 216 9.68 9.21 2.48
CA GLU A 216 10.71 8.55 3.27
C GLU A 216 12.10 9.16 3.03
N ALA A 217 12.42 9.56 1.79
CA ALA A 217 13.69 10.23 1.46
C ALA A 217 13.76 11.63 2.09
N SER A 218 12.66 12.38 2.06
CA SER A 218 12.58 13.72 2.69
C SER A 218 12.68 13.61 4.21
N ALA A 219 12.00 12.64 4.85
CA ALA A 219 12.10 12.38 6.28
C ALA A 219 13.53 11.94 6.71
N ALA A 220 14.19 11.11 5.90
CA ALA A 220 15.60 10.76 6.14
C ALA A 220 16.53 11.98 5.99
N GLY A 221 16.27 12.84 5.00
CA GLY A 221 16.98 14.11 4.81
C GLY A 221 16.77 15.07 5.98
N LEU A 222 15.55 15.14 6.51
CA LEU A 222 15.21 15.93 7.71
C LEU A 222 16.00 15.45 8.94
N THR A 223 15.97 14.13 9.19
CA THR A 223 16.72 13.54 10.29
C THR A 223 18.23 13.80 10.18
N GLN A 224 18.79 13.74 8.96
CA GLN A 224 20.20 14.06 8.75
C GLN A 224 20.47 15.55 8.97
N LEU A 225 19.61 16.45 8.49
CA LEU A 225 19.72 17.89 8.70
C LEU A 225 19.72 18.24 10.20
N GLU A 226 18.81 17.67 10.98
CA GLU A 226 18.73 17.87 12.43
C GLU A 226 19.97 17.35 13.17
N LYS A 227 20.55 16.26 12.68
CA LYS A 227 21.80 15.73 13.23
C LYS A 227 23.00 16.61 12.93
N ASP A 228 23.08 17.15 11.73
CA ASP A 228 24.19 18.01 11.29
C ASP A 228 24.06 19.43 11.90
N HIS A 229 22.84 19.88 12.16
CA HIS A 229 22.47 21.16 12.74
C HIS A 229 21.63 20.99 14.03
N PRO A 230 22.22 20.59 15.17
CA PRO A 230 21.46 20.34 16.41
C PRO A 230 20.70 21.55 16.97
N ARG A 231 21.06 22.76 16.52
CA ARG A 231 20.40 24.03 16.89
C ARG A 231 19.75 24.71 15.68
N TRP A 232 19.25 23.90 14.74
CA TRP A 232 18.64 24.39 13.50
C TRP A 232 17.57 25.47 13.72
N GLN A 233 16.86 25.47 14.88
CA GLN A 233 15.86 26.50 15.22
C GLN A 233 16.47 27.91 15.38
N GLU A 234 17.78 28.01 15.63
CA GLU A 234 18.51 29.25 15.75
C GLU A 234 19.25 29.65 14.47
N GLU A 235 19.24 28.79 13.45
CA GLU A 235 19.96 28.94 12.19
C GLU A 235 19.00 29.37 11.07
N ASN A 236 18.90 30.69 10.81
CA ASN A 236 17.95 31.27 9.87
C ASN A 236 18.05 30.75 8.43
N ASP A 237 19.22 30.29 8.00
CA ASP A 237 19.47 29.67 6.70
C ASP A 237 19.05 28.20 6.64
N ILE A 238 18.97 27.52 7.77
CA ILE A 238 18.57 26.12 7.88
C ILE A 238 17.06 25.94 8.06
N ILE A 239 16.39 26.85 8.77
CA ILE A 239 14.93 26.79 9.02
C ILE A 239 14.11 26.57 7.74
N PRO A 240 14.32 27.28 6.61
CA PRO A 240 13.53 27.06 5.40
C PRO A 240 13.70 25.66 4.84
N ARG A 241 14.91 25.11 4.88
CA ARG A 241 15.20 23.76 4.39
C ARG A 241 14.58 22.69 5.29
N HIS A 242 14.64 22.87 6.59
CA HIS A 242 13.97 22.00 7.57
C HIS A 242 12.46 21.96 7.30
N THR A 243 11.82 23.13 7.23
CA THR A 243 10.38 23.25 6.95
C THR A 243 10.00 22.62 5.61
N GLN A 244 10.80 22.82 4.57
CA GLN A 244 10.57 22.21 3.27
C GLN A 244 10.59 20.68 3.37
N LEU A 245 11.62 20.08 3.97
CA LEU A 245 11.74 18.62 4.10
C LEU A 245 10.61 18.02 4.95
N LEU A 246 10.22 18.71 6.02
CA LEU A 246 9.11 18.30 6.87
C LEU A 246 7.79 18.29 6.09
N ASN A 247 7.47 19.37 5.38
CA ASN A 247 6.24 19.47 4.58
C ASN A 247 6.23 18.42 3.46
N GLU A 248 7.32 18.26 2.72
CA GLU A 248 7.43 17.25 1.67
C GLU A 248 7.19 15.82 2.20
N ALA A 249 7.74 15.51 3.38
CA ALA A 249 7.53 14.21 4.01
C ALA A 249 6.07 14.03 4.45
N MET A 250 5.49 15.04 5.11
CA MET A 250 4.10 15.01 5.57
C MET A 250 3.12 14.88 4.41
N ASP A 251 3.25 15.73 3.38
CA ASP A 251 2.39 15.71 2.20
C ASP A 251 2.43 14.36 1.50
N GLY A 252 3.63 13.78 1.32
CA GLY A 252 3.77 12.49 0.70
C GLY A 252 3.22 11.32 1.53
N TYR A 253 3.33 11.36 2.86
CA TYR A 253 2.73 10.37 3.75
C TYR A 253 1.21 10.47 3.81
N LEU A 254 0.66 11.69 3.81
CA LEU A 254 -0.79 11.91 3.86
C LEU A 254 -1.46 11.72 2.49
N PHE A 255 -0.71 11.79 1.40
CA PHE A 255 -1.24 11.70 0.04
C PHE A 255 -2.19 10.50 -0.19
N PRO A 256 -1.86 9.25 0.19
CA PRO A 256 -2.77 8.13 -0.01
C PRO A 256 -4.05 8.26 0.80
N HIS A 257 -3.97 8.72 2.03
CA HIS A 257 -5.14 8.94 2.89
C HIS A 257 -6.09 10.00 2.30
N LEU A 258 -5.55 11.09 1.80
CA LEU A 258 -6.33 12.22 1.28
C LEU A 258 -6.94 11.95 -0.09
N PHE A 259 -6.25 11.23 -0.97
CA PHE A 259 -6.62 11.09 -2.38
C PHE A 259 -6.92 9.66 -2.83
N HIS A 260 -6.49 8.66 -2.07
CA HIS A 260 -6.56 7.24 -2.44
C HIS A 260 -7.01 6.36 -1.28
N GLY A 261 -7.94 6.80 -0.45
CA GLY A 261 -8.43 6.08 0.73
C GLY A 261 -8.98 4.68 0.45
N ALA A 262 -9.33 4.37 -0.81
CA ALA A 262 -9.74 3.03 -1.23
C ALA A 262 -8.59 1.99 -1.18
N GLU A 263 -7.33 2.45 -1.25
CA GLU A 263 -6.14 1.63 -1.04
C GLU A 263 -5.80 1.61 0.45
N GLU A 264 -6.67 0.94 1.24
CA GLU A 264 -6.64 0.97 2.71
C GLU A 264 -5.26 0.67 3.31
N ASP A 265 -4.52 -0.31 2.75
CA ASP A 265 -3.20 -0.72 3.22
C ASP A 265 -2.14 0.38 3.03
N LEU A 266 -2.20 1.11 1.91
CA LEU A 266 -1.28 2.20 1.61
C LEU A 266 -1.63 3.48 2.37
N ALA A 267 -2.94 3.78 2.50
CA ALA A 267 -3.43 4.91 3.26
C ALA A 267 -3.11 4.76 4.76
N ALA A 268 -3.33 3.58 5.33
CA ALA A 268 -2.99 3.28 6.72
C ALA A 268 -1.48 3.40 6.99
N ARG A 269 -0.66 2.85 6.09
CA ARG A 269 0.80 2.95 6.20
C ARG A 269 1.28 4.40 6.15
N GLY A 270 0.71 5.21 5.25
CA GLY A 270 1.04 6.64 5.15
C GLY A 270 0.66 7.41 6.40
N LEU A 271 -0.56 7.22 6.87
CA LEU A 271 -1.05 7.91 8.07
C LEU A 271 -0.26 7.51 9.32
N TRP A 272 0.16 6.24 9.43
CA TRP A 272 1.06 5.79 10.49
C TRP A 272 2.44 6.44 10.40
N ALA A 273 3.02 6.55 9.20
CA ALA A 273 4.31 7.22 9.01
C ALA A 273 4.24 8.71 9.34
N ALA A 274 3.13 9.39 8.96
CA ALA A 274 2.88 10.79 9.35
C ALA A 274 2.80 10.95 10.88
N ALA A 275 2.09 10.05 11.57
CA ALA A 275 1.99 10.07 13.03
C ALA A 275 3.37 9.89 13.69
N GLN A 276 4.20 8.97 13.19
CA GLN A 276 5.56 8.78 13.69
C GLN A 276 6.46 10.00 13.44
N LEU A 277 6.30 10.66 12.29
CA LEU A 277 7.05 11.89 11.99
C LEU A 277 6.63 13.03 12.92
N ALA A 278 5.33 13.22 13.18
CA ALA A 278 4.85 14.21 14.16
C ALA A 278 5.36 13.92 15.57
N GLU A 279 5.36 12.64 15.98
CA GLU A 279 5.96 12.24 17.27
C GLU A 279 7.45 12.63 17.35
N ALA A 280 8.22 12.36 16.28
CA ALA A 280 9.63 12.72 16.20
C ALA A 280 9.84 14.25 16.30
N GLN A 281 8.92 15.03 15.72
CA GLN A 281 8.89 16.50 15.80
C GLN A 281 8.30 17.02 17.13
N LYS A 282 7.93 16.12 18.06
CA LYS A 282 7.31 16.42 19.37
C LYS A 282 5.92 17.04 19.27
N ASP A 283 5.27 16.94 18.12
CA ASP A 283 3.86 17.31 17.94
C ASP A 283 2.95 16.12 18.31
N LEU A 284 2.91 15.85 19.62
CA LEU A 284 2.13 14.73 20.16
C LEU A 284 0.61 14.87 19.93
N PRO A 285 0.01 16.07 20.00
CA PRO A 285 -1.41 16.26 19.70
C PRO A 285 -1.74 15.85 18.25
N GLN A 286 -0.95 16.25 17.27
CA GLN A 286 -1.16 15.89 15.87
C GLN A 286 -0.95 14.39 15.63
N ALA A 287 0.12 13.82 16.21
CA ALA A 287 0.34 12.37 16.17
C ALA A 287 -0.85 11.58 16.74
N ALA A 288 -1.43 12.05 17.86
CA ALA A 288 -2.60 11.43 18.48
C ALA A 288 -3.86 11.54 17.60
N GLY A 289 -4.05 12.67 16.92
CA GLY A 289 -5.13 12.86 15.93
C GLY A 289 -5.05 11.81 14.82
N TRP A 290 -3.91 11.70 14.16
CA TRP A 290 -3.72 10.72 13.08
C TRP A 290 -3.78 9.27 13.56
N CYS A 291 -3.28 8.94 14.75
CA CYS A 291 -3.47 7.62 15.34
C CYS A 291 -4.95 7.30 15.60
N THR A 292 -5.74 8.31 16.00
CA THR A 292 -7.18 8.17 16.20
C THR A 292 -7.90 7.91 14.87
N ASP A 293 -7.59 8.70 13.84
CA ASP A 293 -8.14 8.51 12.49
C ASP A 293 -7.77 7.12 11.94
N LEU A 294 -6.52 6.70 12.11
CA LEU A 294 -6.06 5.37 11.70
C LEU A 294 -6.86 4.24 12.35
N THR A 295 -7.14 4.34 13.67
CA THR A 295 -7.91 3.32 14.39
C THR A 295 -9.39 3.32 14.00
N ASN A 296 -9.93 4.46 13.60
CA ASN A 296 -11.35 4.60 13.22
C ASN A 296 -11.59 4.21 11.75
N LEU A 297 -10.73 4.64 10.85
CA LEU A 297 -10.94 4.51 9.40
C LEU A 297 -10.35 3.22 8.84
N TYR A 298 -9.25 2.73 9.41
CA TYR A 298 -8.47 1.58 8.90
C TYR A 298 -8.30 0.47 9.94
N ALA A 299 -9.33 0.23 10.75
CA ALA A 299 -9.31 -0.67 11.93
C ALA A 299 -8.80 -2.10 11.65
N THR A 300 -8.86 -2.55 10.40
CA THR A 300 -8.45 -3.90 9.97
C THR A 300 -6.97 -4.04 9.66
N THR A 301 -6.23 -2.91 9.62
CA THR A 301 -4.82 -2.90 9.23
C THR A 301 -3.87 -3.15 10.41
N PRO A 302 -2.67 -3.68 10.17
CA PRO A 302 -1.66 -3.83 11.22
C PRO A 302 -1.26 -2.50 11.88
N GLU A 303 -1.25 -1.42 11.08
CA GLU A 303 -0.91 -0.06 11.50
C GLU A 303 -1.91 0.48 12.52
N ALA A 304 -3.21 0.17 12.36
CA ALA A 304 -4.22 0.53 13.35
C ALA A 304 -3.96 -0.15 14.72
N GLY A 305 -3.50 -1.39 14.72
CA GLY A 305 -3.07 -2.07 15.94
C GLY A 305 -1.88 -1.38 16.62
N ALA A 306 -0.89 -0.93 15.83
CA ALA A 306 0.26 -0.18 16.32
C ALA A 306 -0.16 1.19 16.87
N ALA A 307 -1.02 1.92 16.15
CA ALA A 307 -1.57 3.20 16.59
C ALA A 307 -2.37 3.08 17.90
N GLN A 308 -3.21 2.06 18.03
CA GLN A 308 -3.93 1.80 19.28
C GLN A 308 -2.98 1.53 20.46
N ALA A 309 -1.90 0.77 20.20
CA ALA A 309 -0.90 0.50 21.23
C ALA A 309 -0.13 1.77 21.63
N TRP A 310 0.12 2.67 20.67
CA TRP A 310 0.75 3.97 20.90
C TRP A 310 -0.18 4.89 21.71
N LEU A 311 -1.45 5.05 21.31
CA LEU A 311 -2.44 5.87 22.03
C LEU A 311 -2.59 5.46 23.49
N LYS A 312 -2.59 4.15 23.80
CA LYS A 312 -2.66 3.66 25.18
C LYS A 312 -1.50 4.08 26.07
N LYS A 313 -0.36 4.42 25.50
CA LYS A 313 0.85 4.85 26.23
C LYS A 313 0.87 6.35 26.47
N GLN A 314 0.04 7.13 25.77
CA GLN A 314 0.03 8.58 25.88
C GLN A 314 -0.71 9.03 27.13
N PRO A 315 -0.24 10.10 27.81
CA PRO A 315 -0.97 10.70 28.94
C PRO A 315 -2.27 11.36 28.45
N ALA A 316 -3.29 11.36 29.29
CA ALA A 316 -4.62 11.89 28.99
C ALA A 316 -4.66 13.33 28.38
N PRO A 317 -3.78 14.26 28.72
CA PRO A 317 -3.77 15.60 28.10
C PRO A 317 -3.46 15.60 26.60
N VAL A 318 -2.64 14.65 26.13
CA VAL A 318 -2.24 14.56 24.71
C VAL A 318 -3.42 14.09 23.83
N LEU A 319 -4.36 13.33 24.41
CA LEU A 319 -5.53 12.81 23.71
C LEU A 319 -6.68 13.82 23.59
N ARG A 320 -6.55 15.01 24.19
CA ARG A 320 -7.55 16.07 24.03
C ARG A 320 -7.28 16.76 22.69
N THR A 321 -8.21 16.62 21.75
CA THR A 321 -8.24 17.43 20.53
C THR A 321 -8.18 18.88 20.93
N PRO A 322 -7.24 19.71 20.41
CA PRO A 322 -7.31 21.14 20.61
C PRO A 322 -8.67 21.62 20.10
N PRO A 323 -9.35 22.54 20.79
CA PRO A 323 -10.59 23.12 20.26
C PRO A 323 -10.26 23.63 18.86
N LEU A 324 -11.10 23.26 17.88
CA LEU A 324 -11.02 23.86 16.56
C LEU A 324 -11.02 25.36 16.76
N VAL A 325 -9.92 26.02 16.38
CA VAL A 325 -9.81 27.48 16.39
C VAL A 325 -10.79 27.98 15.36
N GLY A 326 -12.03 28.22 15.79
CA GLY A 326 -13.14 28.57 14.89
C GLY A 326 -14.41 28.97 15.61
N ASP A 327 -14.55 28.62 16.90
CA ASP A 327 -15.72 29.01 17.71
C ASP A 327 -15.43 30.17 18.67
N GLU A 328 -14.53 31.07 18.34
CA GLU A 328 -14.69 32.44 18.82
C GLU A 328 -15.77 33.13 17.99
N ALA A 329 -17.00 32.64 18.12
CA ALA A 329 -18.15 33.48 17.89
C ALA A 329 -18.02 34.64 18.85
N GLY A 330 -17.48 35.77 18.35
CA GLY A 330 -17.47 37.03 19.06
C GLY A 330 -18.89 37.31 19.52
N ASP A 331 -19.07 37.36 20.83
CA ASP A 331 -20.12 38.12 21.48
C ASP A 331 -19.88 39.59 21.09
N GLU A 332 -20.19 39.96 19.85
CA GLU A 332 -20.42 41.35 19.51
C GLU A 332 -21.79 41.70 20.07
N PRO A 333 -21.85 42.72 20.99
CA PRO A 333 -23.13 43.18 21.47
C PRO A 333 -23.92 43.74 20.30
N ALA A 334 -25.15 43.23 20.16
CA ALA A 334 -26.11 43.74 19.22
C ALA A 334 -26.29 45.26 19.36
N GLU A 335 -25.64 46.04 18.49
CA GLU A 335 -26.05 47.42 18.23
C GLU A 335 -27.34 47.37 17.44
N GLU A 336 -28.41 47.81 18.11
CA GLU A 336 -29.68 48.19 17.48
C GLU A 336 -29.39 49.25 16.41
N ALA A 337 -29.49 48.87 15.14
CA ALA A 337 -29.52 49.79 14.02
C ALA A 337 -30.87 49.62 13.29
N SER A 338 -31.69 50.63 13.56
CA SER A 338 -32.89 51.11 12.92
C SER A 338 -33.13 50.65 11.46
N GLU A 339 -34.40 50.23 11.25
CA GLU A 339 -35.10 50.14 9.98
C GLU A 339 -34.89 51.37 9.10
N GLU A 340 -34.38 51.18 7.89
CA GLU A 340 -34.71 52.00 6.73
C GLU A 340 -34.77 51.07 5.50
N GLU A 341 -36.03 50.85 5.01
CA GLU A 341 -36.26 50.40 3.65
C GLU A 341 -35.81 51.47 2.64
N PRO A 342 -35.25 51.07 1.50
CA PRO A 342 -35.85 51.52 0.24
C PRO A 342 -35.96 50.44 -0.85
N GLU A 343 -37.12 50.23 -1.27
CA GLU A 343 -37.74 50.30 -2.60
C GLU A 343 -36.85 50.13 -3.85
N SER A 344 -37.44 49.34 -4.81
CA SER A 344 -37.25 49.28 -6.26
C SER A 344 -36.11 48.44 -6.90
N ALA A 345 -36.43 47.27 -7.35
CA ALA A 345 -36.58 46.64 -8.70
C ALA A 345 -35.56 46.99 -9.83
N PRO A 346 -35.55 46.24 -10.94
CA PRO A 346 -34.59 45.15 -11.26
C PRO A 346 -33.76 45.49 -12.51
N ALA A 347 -32.54 45.06 -12.59
CA ALA A 347 -31.77 45.10 -13.85
C ALA A 347 -31.32 43.71 -14.28
N LYS A 348 -31.94 43.23 -15.38
CA LYS A 348 -31.55 42.07 -16.14
C LYS A 348 -30.19 42.31 -16.83
N SER A 349 -29.17 41.60 -16.48
CA SER A 349 -27.90 41.55 -17.24
C SER A 349 -27.83 40.27 -18.05
N LYS A 350 -27.94 40.42 -19.35
CA LYS A 350 -27.76 39.37 -20.37
C LYS A 350 -26.25 39.08 -20.53
N ILE A 351 -25.82 37.91 -20.16
CA ILE A 351 -24.47 37.41 -20.52
C ILE A 351 -24.57 36.81 -21.93
N LYS A 352 -23.93 37.48 -22.89
CA LYS A 352 -23.72 36.99 -24.25
C LYS A 352 -22.61 35.95 -24.26
N THR A 353 -22.96 34.73 -24.57
CA THR A 353 -22.03 33.69 -25.00
C THR A 353 -21.56 33.96 -26.41
N LYS A 354 -20.25 33.96 -26.64
CA LYS A 354 -19.64 33.99 -27.96
C LYS A 354 -18.77 32.75 -28.14
N PRO A 355 -19.01 31.92 -29.13
CA PRO A 355 -18.16 30.79 -29.46
C PRO A 355 -17.19 31.15 -30.59
N LYS A 356 -16.09 30.34 -30.70
CA LYS A 356 -15.19 30.08 -31.82
C LYS A 356 -13.75 30.48 -31.59
N SER A 357 -12.92 29.49 -31.30
CA SER A 357 -11.54 29.47 -31.79
C SER A 357 -11.33 28.18 -32.59
N LYS A 358 -10.89 28.40 -33.83
CA LYS A 358 -10.62 27.40 -34.86
C LYS A 358 -9.35 26.64 -34.50
N THR A 359 -9.43 25.33 -34.41
CA THR A 359 -8.27 24.41 -34.33
C THR A 359 -7.51 24.42 -35.66
N LYS A 360 -6.29 24.87 -35.65
CA LYS A 360 -5.35 24.84 -36.77
C LYS A 360 -4.69 23.45 -36.80
N LYS A 361 -5.03 22.69 -37.82
CA LYS A 361 -4.50 21.37 -38.14
C LYS A 361 -3.07 21.52 -38.60
N THR A 362 -2.09 21.17 -37.79
CA THR A 362 -0.67 21.10 -38.18
C THR A 362 -0.41 19.70 -38.71
N ALA A 363 0.03 19.65 -39.97
CA ALA A 363 0.42 18.44 -40.67
C ALA A 363 1.71 17.86 -40.07
N VAL A 364 1.67 16.55 -39.85
CA VAL A 364 2.85 15.73 -39.49
C VAL A 364 3.59 15.42 -40.75
N PRO A 365 4.92 15.66 -40.87
CA PRO A 365 5.73 15.19 -42.01
C PRO A 365 5.98 13.68 -41.87
N GLU A 366 5.80 12.99 -42.99
CA GLU A 366 6.13 11.59 -43.23
C GLU A 366 7.66 11.37 -43.12
N PRO A 367 8.13 10.27 -42.52
CA PRO A 367 9.55 9.95 -42.54
C PRO A 367 9.95 9.37 -43.91
N GLU A 368 10.96 9.99 -44.52
CA GLU A 368 11.69 9.54 -45.69
C GLU A 368 12.31 8.16 -45.45
N ALA A 369 12.05 7.24 -46.37
CA ALA A 369 12.70 5.95 -46.44
C ALA A 369 14.19 6.17 -46.87
N ALA A 370 15.11 5.75 -46.01
CA ALA A 370 16.52 5.63 -46.36
C ALA A 370 16.75 4.25 -46.98
N ASP A 371 17.16 4.30 -48.25
CA ASP A 371 17.67 3.18 -49.04
C ASP A 371 18.89 2.55 -48.34
N ALA A 372 18.83 1.22 -48.22
CA ALA A 372 19.98 0.39 -47.89
C ALA A 372 20.61 -0.09 -49.20
N ASP A 373 21.82 0.37 -49.48
CA ASP A 373 22.81 -0.24 -50.36
C ASP A 373 24.15 -0.33 -49.60
N GLU A 374 24.59 -1.48 -49.31
CA GLU A 374 25.82 -2.29 -49.37
C GLU A 374 25.92 -3.32 -48.26
#